data_12ef1353097927a7a116fa6f54906a56
#
_entry.id   12ef1353097927a7a116fa6f54906a56
#
_cell.length_a   1.000
_cell.length_b   1.000
_cell.length_c   1.000
_cell.angle_alpha   90.00
_cell.angle_beta   90.00
_cell.angle_gamma   90.00
#
_symmetry.space_group_name_H-M   'P 1'
#
loop_
_entity.id
_entity.type
_entity.pdbx_description
1 polymer ?
#
loop_
_entity_poly.entity_id
_entity_poly.type
_entity_poly.pdbx_seq_one_letter_code
_entity_poly.pdbx_strand_id
1 'polypeptide(L)'
;MKYVLGSLALIICLLTACNDASESSSVNAYFDYFYPVDSIPKVYQYRDLENGLIEQFHRVYSIQDSEGKHVIVERYSGDGRILEALNYNVDSLDIMDHMVVNRNGEKTKADVFRTKVIPMDKDDEAYFASRFQGFLDSTLILQEIRRTVVKESKRKVMNKTTEVVAFADNIRMTNFNPFTKKESVLEGKAVAYFAKGIGLVEWYSSDKKVHYRLEKIMEQEEWVKIITR
;
A
#
# COMPACT_ATOMS: atom_id res chain seq x y z
N MET A 1 26.12 24.07 -69.85
CA MET A 1 26.33 23.08 -68.77
C MET A 1 26.92 23.74 -67.53
N LYS A 2 26.12 24.35 -66.72
CA LYS A 2 26.46 24.91 -65.40
C LYS A 2 25.12 25.07 -64.71
N TYR A 3 25.01 24.65 -63.44
CA TYR A 3 23.82 24.68 -62.52
C TYR A 3 23.13 23.31 -62.30
N VAL A 4 23.80 22.32 -61.75
CA VAL A 4 23.16 21.16 -61.11
C VAL A 4 23.93 20.70 -59.83
N LEU A 5 24.59 21.59 -59.09
CA LEU A 5 25.39 21.19 -57.93
C LEU A 5 25.01 21.94 -56.62
N GLY A 6 23.82 22.60 -56.61
CA GLY A 6 23.42 23.46 -55.49
C GLY A 6 22.28 22.91 -54.59
N SER A 7 21.67 21.78 -54.92
CA SER A 7 20.42 21.36 -54.22
C SER A 7 20.53 20.09 -53.37
N LEU A 8 21.73 19.54 -53.18
CA LEU A 8 21.89 18.29 -52.41
C LEU A 8 22.44 18.48 -50.98
N ALA A 9 22.80 19.71 -50.62
CA ALA A 9 23.38 20.00 -49.30
C ALA A 9 22.35 20.45 -48.23
N LEU A 10 21.07 20.64 -48.61
CA LEU A 10 20.05 21.19 -47.68
C LEU A 10 19.08 20.13 -47.07
N ILE A 11 19.24 18.86 -47.43
CA ILE A 11 18.32 17.80 -46.98
C ILE A 11 18.92 16.96 -45.82
N ILE A 12 20.19 17.14 -45.46
CA ILE A 12 20.86 16.33 -44.44
C ILE A 12 20.75 16.92 -43.02
N CYS A 13 20.28 18.17 -42.85
CA CYS A 13 20.19 18.81 -41.52
C CYS A 13 18.83 18.68 -40.83
N LEU A 14 17.86 17.90 -41.34
CA LEU A 14 16.53 17.76 -40.75
C LEU A 14 16.28 16.41 -40.08
N LEU A 15 17.28 15.55 -39.91
CA LEU A 15 17.11 14.21 -39.33
C LEU A 15 17.77 13.99 -37.95
N THR A 16 18.22 15.04 -37.27
CA THR A 16 18.84 14.90 -35.93
C THR A 16 18.09 15.62 -34.83
N ALA A 17 16.78 15.69 -34.91
CA ALA A 17 15.94 16.19 -33.80
C ALA A 17 14.89 15.15 -33.36
N CYS A 18 15.27 13.87 -33.30
CA CYS A 18 14.63 12.98 -32.35
C CYS A 18 15.36 13.16 -31.01
N ASN A 19 14.98 14.17 -30.26
CA ASN A 19 15.16 14.11 -28.82
C ASN A 19 14.24 12.96 -28.33
N ASP A 20 14.83 11.79 -28.18
CA ASP A 20 14.33 10.82 -27.22
C ASP A 20 14.42 11.50 -25.85
N ALA A 21 13.38 12.28 -25.51
CA ALA A 21 13.01 12.46 -24.14
C ALA A 21 12.65 11.07 -23.65
N SER A 22 13.64 10.30 -23.21
CA SER A 22 13.42 9.18 -22.32
C SER A 22 12.68 9.79 -21.16
N GLU A 23 11.37 9.55 -21.11
CA GLU A 23 10.63 9.68 -19.86
C GLU A 23 11.37 8.79 -18.87
N SER A 24 12.26 9.39 -18.09
CA SER A 24 12.80 8.73 -16.92
C SER A 24 11.59 8.52 -16.02
N SER A 25 11.01 7.33 -16.06
CA SER A 25 10.04 6.92 -15.07
C SER A 25 10.73 7.14 -13.74
N SER A 26 10.30 8.17 -13.01
CA SER A 26 10.87 8.47 -11.71
C SER A 26 10.56 7.29 -10.80
N VAL A 27 11.59 6.51 -10.51
CA VAL A 27 11.47 5.37 -9.60
C VAL A 27 11.06 5.95 -8.25
N ASN A 28 10.00 5.39 -7.65
CA ASN A 28 9.54 5.80 -6.32
C ASN A 28 10.68 5.62 -5.31
N ALA A 29 11.08 6.69 -4.62
CA ALA A 29 12.20 6.70 -3.67
C ALA A 29 12.01 5.70 -2.50
N TYR A 30 10.76 5.31 -2.22
CA TYR A 30 10.41 4.41 -1.12
C TYR A 30 10.01 3.01 -1.57
N PHE A 31 10.24 2.67 -2.85
CA PHE A 31 9.95 1.34 -3.40
C PHE A 31 10.57 0.21 -2.57
N ASP A 32 11.84 0.33 -2.22
CA ASP A 32 12.57 -0.68 -1.42
C ASP A 32 12.03 -0.85 0.00
N TYR A 33 11.22 0.08 0.50
CA TYR A 33 10.59 0.02 1.82
C TYR A 33 9.23 -0.67 1.78
N PHE A 34 8.66 -0.91 0.60
CA PHE A 34 7.45 -1.68 0.47
C PHE A 34 7.71 -3.18 0.70
N TYR A 35 6.68 -3.99 0.67
CA TYR A 35 6.82 -5.44 0.84
C TYR A 35 7.65 -6.04 -0.29
N PRO A 36 8.51 -7.04 0.02
CA PRO A 36 9.26 -7.76 -1.01
C PRO A 36 8.33 -8.41 -2.03
N VAL A 37 8.78 -8.40 -3.28
CA VAL A 37 8.05 -9.00 -4.39
C VAL A 37 8.45 -10.46 -4.52
N ASP A 38 7.76 -11.35 -3.77
CA ASP A 38 8.01 -12.79 -3.73
C ASP A 38 6.71 -13.55 -4.04
N SER A 39 6.77 -14.56 -4.89
CA SER A 39 5.63 -15.42 -5.20
C SER A 39 5.32 -16.43 -4.09
N ILE A 40 6.29 -16.72 -3.23
CA ILE A 40 6.10 -17.59 -2.06
C ILE A 40 5.46 -16.78 -0.94
N PRO A 41 4.23 -17.11 -0.49
CA PRO A 41 3.57 -16.36 0.56
C PRO A 41 4.36 -16.35 1.86
N LYS A 42 4.56 -15.13 2.41
CA LYS A 42 5.11 -14.92 3.75
C LYS A 42 4.03 -14.35 4.64
N VAL A 43 4.03 -14.75 5.90
CA VAL A 43 3.07 -14.25 6.89
C VAL A 43 3.80 -13.45 7.95
N TYR A 44 3.41 -12.19 8.06
CA TYR A 44 3.92 -11.21 9.00
C TYR A 44 3.01 -11.18 10.21
N GLN A 45 3.54 -11.56 11.38
CA GLN A 45 2.81 -11.53 12.65
C GLN A 45 3.09 -10.22 13.38
N TYR A 46 2.03 -9.50 13.68
CA TYR A 46 2.08 -8.26 14.45
C TYR A 46 1.42 -8.45 15.80
N ARG A 47 2.03 -7.88 16.84
CA ARG A 47 1.48 -7.86 18.20
C ARG A 47 1.04 -6.46 18.56
N ASP A 48 -0.15 -6.34 19.17
CA ASP A 48 -0.62 -5.12 19.79
C ASP A 48 0.16 -4.88 21.11
N LEU A 49 0.91 -3.79 21.17
CA LEU A 49 1.74 -3.45 22.32
C LEU A 49 0.92 -2.81 23.46
N GLU A 50 -0.25 -2.26 23.17
CA GLU A 50 -1.11 -1.64 24.19
C GLU A 50 -1.95 -2.69 24.94
N ASN A 51 -2.50 -3.68 24.21
CA ASN A 51 -3.36 -4.70 24.77
C ASN A 51 -2.68 -6.05 24.98
N GLY A 52 -1.49 -6.27 24.35
CA GLY A 52 -0.61 -7.42 24.58
C GLY A 52 -1.09 -8.79 24.09
N LEU A 53 -2.37 -8.95 23.79
CA LEU A 53 -3.01 -10.22 23.46
C LEU A 53 -3.62 -10.29 22.05
N ILE A 54 -3.74 -9.13 21.39
CA ILE A 54 -4.35 -9.06 20.05
C ILE A 54 -3.25 -9.17 19.03
N GLU A 55 -3.31 -10.23 18.23
CA GLU A 55 -2.43 -10.44 17.09
C GLU A 55 -3.15 -10.07 15.80
N GLN A 56 -2.37 -9.65 14.82
CA GLN A 56 -2.82 -9.45 13.44
C GLN A 56 -1.79 -10.09 12.50
N PHE A 57 -2.28 -10.70 11.43
CA PHE A 57 -1.40 -11.31 10.45
C PHE A 57 -1.59 -10.64 9.09
N HIS A 58 -0.48 -10.36 8.39
CA HIS A 58 -0.51 -9.98 6.99
C HIS A 58 0.13 -11.10 6.17
N ARG A 59 -0.66 -11.74 5.30
CA ARG A 59 -0.14 -12.68 4.31
C ARG A 59 0.19 -11.90 3.05
N VAL A 60 1.45 -11.95 2.66
CA VAL A 60 2.00 -11.17 1.54
C VAL A 60 2.58 -12.11 0.50
N TYR A 61 2.21 -11.92 -0.75
CA TYR A 61 2.74 -12.66 -1.89
C TYR A 61 2.57 -11.86 -3.18
N SER A 62 3.32 -12.22 -4.22
CA SER A 62 3.16 -11.62 -5.54
C SER A 62 2.56 -12.60 -6.55
N ILE A 63 1.80 -12.06 -7.49
CA ILE A 63 1.28 -12.75 -8.65
C ILE A 63 1.70 -12.02 -9.91
N GLN A 64 1.66 -12.72 -11.05
CA GLN A 64 1.85 -12.17 -12.38
C GLN A 64 0.65 -12.60 -13.23
N ASP A 65 -0.01 -11.63 -13.86
CA ASP A 65 -1.13 -11.87 -14.78
C ASP A 65 -1.05 -10.95 -16.02
N SER A 66 -2.17 -10.80 -16.74
CA SER A 66 -2.24 -9.94 -17.94
C SER A 66 -2.16 -8.44 -17.64
N GLU A 67 -2.44 -8.03 -16.40
CA GLU A 67 -2.40 -6.63 -15.96
C GLU A 67 -1.03 -6.23 -15.39
N GLY A 68 -0.12 -7.21 -15.25
CA GLY A 68 1.25 -6.99 -14.78
C GLY A 68 1.61 -7.80 -13.54
N LYS A 69 2.59 -7.30 -12.80
CA LYS A 69 3.05 -7.89 -11.56
C LYS A 69 2.43 -7.17 -10.36
N HIS A 70 1.90 -7.94 -9.43
CA HIS A 70 1.12 -7.45 -8.30
C HIS A 70 1.67 -7.97 -6.98
N VAL A 71 1.56 -7.16 -5.92
CA VAL A 71 1.72 -7.61 -4.53
C VAL A 71 0.36 -7.64 -3.87
N ILE A 72 -0.01 -8.79 -3.35
CA ILE A 72 -1.24 -9.00 -2.59
C ILE A 72 -0.89 -8.96 -1.09
N VAL A 73 -1.62 -8.13 -0.35
CA VAL A 73 -1.54 -8.06 1.11
C VAL A 73 -2.91 -8.40 1.68
N GLU A 74 -3.04 -9.57 2.23
CA GLU A 74 -4.24 -10.03 2.94
C GLU A 74 -4.05 -9.82 4.45
N ARG A 75 -5.00 -9.15 5.10
CA ARG A 75 -4.98 -8.90 6.54
C ARG A 75 -5.93 -9.84 7.26
N TYR A 76 -5.44 -10.45 8.32
CA TYR A 76 -6.19 -11.41 9.15
C TYR A 76 -6.17 -10.98 10.60
N SER A 77 -7.27 -11.23 11.31
CA SER A 77 -7.31 -11.15 12.77
C SER A 77 -6.53 -12.29 13.43
N GLY A 78 -6.26 -12.19 14.72
CA GLY A 78 -5.52 -13.20 15.47
C GLY A 78 -6.15 -14.59 15.45
N ASP A 79 -7.47 -14.69 15.25
CA ASP A 79 -8.21 -15.95 15.08
C ASP A 79 -8.26 -16.46 13.62
N GLY A 80 -7.48 -15.86 12.73
CA GLY A 80 -7.33 -16.27 11.34
C GLY A 80 -8.47 -15.87 10.40
N ARG A 81 -9.41 -15.00 10.84
CA ARG A 81 -10.43 -14.46 9.93
C ARG A 81 -9.83 -13.37 9.06
N ILE A 82 -10.08 -13.46 7.75
CA ILE A 82 -9.68 -12.41 6.81
C ILE A 82 -10.50 -11.13 7.10
N LEU A 83 -9.83 -10.00 7.11
CA LEU A 83 -10.42 -8.68 7.35
C LEU A 83 -10.53 -7.90 6.03
N GLU A 84 -9.44 -7.87 5.28
CA GLU A 84 -9.36 -7.20 3.99
C GLU A 84 -8.22 -7.79 3.14
N ALA A 85 -8.24 -7.49 1.84
CA ALA A 85 -7.13 -7.75 0.95
C ALA A 85 -6.93 -6.55 0.01
N LEU A 86 -5.67 -6.19 -0.19
CA LEU A 86 -5.24 -5.10 -1.04
C LEU A 86 -4.34 -5.65 -2.14
N ASN A 87 -4.63 -5.28 -3.38
CA ASN A 87 -3.83 -5.61 -4.56
C ASN A 87 -3.09 -4.37 -5.01
N TYR A 88 -1.76 -4.44 -5.05
CA TYR A 88 -0.90 -3.33 -5.43
C TYR A 88 -0.19 -3.64 -6.75
N ASN A 89 -0.20 -2.70 -7.67
CA ASN A 89 0.69 -2.75 -8.83
C ASN A 89 2.15 -2.60 -8.34
N VAL A 90 3.05 -3.46 -8.82
CA VAL A 90 4.46 -3.47 -8.36
C VAL A 90 5.20 -2.22 -8.85
N ASP A 91 4.92 -1.74 -10.08
CA ASP A 91 5.71 -0.67 -10.69
C ASP A 91 5.37 0.71 -10.12
N SER A 92 4.08 0.97 -9.82
CA SER A 92 3.61 2.25 -9.30
C SER A 92 3.35 2.26 -7.80
N LEU A 93 3.22 1.10 -7.15
CA LEU A 93 2.72 0.91 -5.77
C LEU A 93 1.29 1.43 -5.56
N ASP A 94 0.54 1.62 -6.65
CA ASP A 94 -0.87 1.99 -6.58
C ASP A 94 -1.75 0.81 -6.19
N ILE A 95 -2.82 1.06 -5.43
CA ILE A 95 -3.85 0.04 -5.19
C ILE A 95 -4.68 -0.13 -6.45
N MET A 96 -4.75 -1.35 -6.96
CA MET A 96 -5.59 -1.76 -8.07
C MET A 96 -6.95 -2.26 -7.59
N ASP A 97 -6.94 -3.06 -6.52
CA ASP A 97 -8.14 -3.61 -5.90
C ASP A 97 -8.08 -3.54 -4.38
N HIS A 98 -9.25 -3.30 -3.80
CA HIS A 98 -9.47 -3.38 -2.36
C HIS A 98 -10.70 -4.26 -2.09
N MET A 99 -10.50 -5.37 -1.41
CA MET A 99 -11.55 -6.27 -0.94
C MET A 99 -11.70 -6.09 0.56
N VAL A 100 -12.94 -5.92 1.02
CA VAL A 100 -13.28 -5.82 2.43
C VAL A 100 -14.19 -6.98 2.81
N VAL A 101 -14.06 -7.49 4.03
CA VAL A 101 -14.90 -8.56 4.54
C VAL A 101 -15.81 -7.99 5.62
N ASN A 102 -17.13 -8.18 5.45
CA ASN A 102 -18.12 -7.72 6.40
C ASN A 102 -18.20 -8.66 7.64
N ARG A 103 -19.04 -8.32 8.60
CA ARG A 103 -19.24 -9.14 9.84
C ARG A 103 -19.71 -10.57 9.57
N ASN A 104 -20.41 -10.80 8.47
CA ASN A 104 -20.94 -12.10 8.09
C ASN A 104 -19.89 -12.96 7.37
N GLY A 105 -18.66 -12.43 7.14
CA GLY A 105 -17.62 -13.10 6.39
C GLY A 105 -17.76 -12.98 4.87
N GLU A 106 -18.68 -12.14 4.38
CA GLU A 106 -18.88 -11.91 2.96
C GLU A 106 -17.84 -10.94 2.41
N LYS A 107 -17.25 -11.31 1.29
CA LYS A 107 -16.23 -10.52 0.59
C LYS A 107 -16.91 -9.54 -0.37
N THR A 108 -16.58 -8.27 -0.23
CA THR A 108 -17.10 -7.20 -1.09
C THR A 108 -15.94 -6.44 -1.71
N LYS A 109 -16.01 -6.19 -3.02
CA LYS A 109 -15.05 -5.31 -3.69
C LYS A 109 -15.42 -3.86 -3.36
N ALA A 110 -14.43 -3.09 -2.91
CA ALA A 110 -14.59 -1.66 -2.69
C ALA A 110 -14.41 -0.88 -4.02
N ASP A 111 -15.09 0.25 -4.15
CA ASP A 111 -14.82 1.21 -5.21
C ASP A 111 -13.58 2.03 -4.82
N VAL A 112 -12.48 1.92 -5.57
CA VAL A 112 -11.25 2.68 -5.33
C VAL A 112 -11.28 3.95 -6.20
N PHE A 113 -11.15 5.13 -5.56
CA PHE A 113 -11.19 6.44 -6.25
C PHE A 113 -9.82 7.11 -6.31
N ARG A 114 -8.95 6.80 -5.34
CA ARG A 114 -7.58 7.26 -5.25
C ARG A 114 -6.72 6.06 -4.91
N THR A 115 -5.64 5.90 -5.62
CA THR A 115 -4.87 4.64 -5.65
C THR A 115 -3.53 4.74 -4.95
N LYS A 116 -2.99 5.96 -4.79
CA LYS A 116 -1.63 6.18 -4.32
C LYS A 116 -1.48 5.95 -2.83
N VAL A 117 -0.66 4.98 -2.43
CA VAL A 117 -0.48 4.60 -1.01
C VAL A 117 0.91 4.92 -0.46
N ILE A 118 1.89 5.14 -1.33
CA ILE A 118 3.26 5.53 -0.95
C ILE A 118 3.60 6.82 -1.69
N PRO A 119 4.09 7.87 -0.99
CA PRO A 119 4.62 9.07 -1.64
C PRO A 119 5.76 8.74 -2.60
N MET A 120 5.90 9.48 -3.69
CA MET A 120 7.01 9.29 -4.65
C MET A 120 8.36 9.73 -4.07
N ASP A 121 8.33 10.79 -3.27
CA ASP A 121 9.49 11.36 -2.58
C ASP A 121 9.07 12.03 -1.26
N LYS A 122 10.02 12.70 -0.60
CA LYS A 122 9.80 13.32 0.73
C LYS A 122 8.82 14.51 0.73
N ASP A 123 8.64 15.18 -0.40
CA ASP A 123 7.83 16.39 -0.53
C ASP A 123 6.44 16.08 -1.12
N ASP A 124 6.19 14.82 -1.48
CA ASP A 124 4.96 14.34 -2.06
C ASP A 124 3.95 13.84 -1.01
N GLU A 125 2.67 13.88 -1.35
CA GLU A 125 1.57 13.30 -0.58
C GLU A 125 0.94 12.16 -1.36
N ALA A 126 0.88 10.97 -0.76
CA ALA A 126 0.06 9.89 -1.28
C ALA A 126 -1.38 10.05 -0.77
N TYR A 127 -2.34 9.80 -1.66
CA TYR A 127 -3.76 9.85 -1.34
C TYR A 127 -4.45 8.58 -1.81
N PHE A 128 -4.94 7.81 -0.85
CA PHE A 128 -5.78 6.64 -1.05
C PHE A 128 -7.22 6.94 -0.63
N ALA A 129 -8.20 6.52 -1.45
CA ALA A 129 -9.60 6.60 -1.07
C ALA A 129 -10.39 5.44 -1.67
N SER A 130 -11.17 4.78 -0.83
CA SER A 130 -12.07 3.68 -1.23
C SER A 130 -13.42 3.77 -0.54
N ARG A 131 -14.46 3.27 -1.22
CA ARG A 131 -15.82 3.18 -0.70
C ARG A 131 -16.29 1.74 -0.70
N PHE A 132 -16.86 1.30 0.41
CA PHE A 132 -17.35 -0.06 0.57
C PHE A 132 -18.59 -0.09 1.49
N GLN A 133 -19.30 -1.21 1.46
CA GLN A 133 -20.43 -1.44 2.34
C GLN A 133 -19.96 -1.53 3.79
N GLY A 134 -20.64 -0.79 4.68
CA GLY A 134 -20.35 -0.82 6.11
C GLY A 134 -20.80 -2.11 6.78
N PHE A 135 -20.49 -2.23 8.06
CA PHE A 135 -20.88 -3.39 8.87
C PHE A 135 -22.40 -3.53 9.11
N LEU A 136 -23.16 -2.47 8.89
CA LEU A 136 -24.61 -2.51 8.86
C LEU A 136 -25.03 -2.52 7.41
N ASP A 137 -25.89 -3.44 7.02
CA ASP A 137 -26.30 -3.74 5.63
C ASP A 137 -26.77 -2.54 4.79
N SER A 138 -27.07 -1.44 5.44
CA SER A 138 -27.56 -0.23 4.80
C SER A 138 -26.58 0.94 4.81
N THR A 139 -25.36 0.75 5.27
CA THR A 139 -24.39 1.86 5.40
C THR A 139 -23.27 1.74 4.36
N LEU A 140 -22.76 2.91 3.95
CA LEU A 140 -21.58 3.02 3.10
C LEU A 140 -20.47 3.70 3.88
N ILE A 141 -19.27 3.15 3.81
CA ILE A 141 -18.06 3.74 4.38
C ILE A 141 -17.21 4.28 3.24
N LEU A 142 -16.87 5.57 3.32
CA LEU A 142 -15.79 6.16 2.55
C LEU A 142 -14.57 6.27 3.46
N GLN A 143 -13.52 5.57 3.12
CA GLN A 143 -12.22 5.63 3.78
C GLN A 143 -11.27 6.49 2.93
N GLU A 144 -10.63 7.45 3.57
CA GLU A 144 -9.64 8.33 2.96
C GLU A 144 -8.37 8.33 3.81
N ILE A 145 -7.22 8.16 3.18
CA ILE A 145 -5.91 8.19 3.85
C ILE A 145 -4.99 9.11 3.05
N ARG A 146 -4.48 10.16 3.71
CA ARG A 146 -3.43 11.03 3.18
C ARG A 146 -2.15 10.74 3.94
N ARG A 147 -1.12 10.37 3.20
CA ARG A 147 0.17 9.92 3.74
C ARG A 147 1.28 10.85 3.29
N THR A 148 2.08 11.30 4.26
CA THR A 148 3.28 12.11 4.01
C THR A 148 4.49 11.47 4.69
N VAL A 149 5.68 11.78 4.17
CA VAL A 149 6.94 11.33 4.77
C VAL A 149 7.24 12.18 6.00
N VAL A 150 7.56 11.54 7.12
CA VAL A 150 8.00 12.22 8.36
C VAL A 150 9.50 12.27 8.45
N LYS A 151 10.14 11.10 8.34
CA LYS A 151 11.60 10.96 8.46
C LYS A 151 12.10 9.60 8.01
N GLU A 152 13.37 9.57 7.64
CA GLU A 152 14.16 8.36 7.50
C GLU A 152 15.05 8.18 8.73
N SER A 153 15.31 6.95 9.12
CA SER A 153 16.12 6.64 10.30
C SER A 153 16.62 5.20 10.24
N LYS A 154 17.53 4.84 11.15
CA LYS A 154 17.87 3.42 11.37
C LYS A 154 17.22 2.95 12.66
N ARG A 155 16.59 1.78 12.63
CA ARG A 155 15.92 1.16 13.79
C ARG A 155 16.23 -0.32 13.87
N LYS A 156 16.16 -0.86 15.08
CA LYS A 156 16.25 -2.31 15.29
C LYS A 156 14.88 -2.94 14.99
N VAL A 157 14.83 -3.81 13.98
CA VAL A 157 13.65 -4.57 13.58
C VAL A 157 14.02 -6.06 13.63
N MET A 158 13.27 -6.87 14.38
CA MET A 158 13.52 -8.32 14.54
C MET A 158 15.02 -8.65 14.74
N ASN A 159 15.68 -7.93 15.69
CA ASN A 159 17.11 -8.11 16.02
C ASN A 159 18.14 -7.63 14.98
N LYS A 160 17.74 -7.04 13.85
CA LYS A 160 18.64 -6.41 12.87
C LYS A 160 18.43 -4.91 12.82
N THR A 161 19.52 -4.14 12.73
CA THR A 161 19.43 -2.70 12.45
C THR A 161 19.25 -2.52 10.95
N THR A 162 18.17 -1.84 10.54
CA THR A 162 17.83 -1.56 9.16
C THR A 162 17.40 -0.12 8.95
N GLU A 163 17.42 0.34 7.72
CA GLU A 163 16.84 1.62 7.30
C GLU A 163 15.32 1.55 7.37
N VAL A 164 14.72 2.60 7.90
CA VAL A 164 13.27 2.70 8.11
C VAL A 164 12.80 4.08 7.72
N VAL A 165 11.70 4.14 6.97
CA VAL A 165 10.96 5.37 6.69
C VAL A 165 9.70 5.41 7.56
N ALA A 166 9.44 6.57 8.14
CA ALA A 166 8.20 6.84 8.89
C ALA A 166 7.26 7.70 8.05
N PHE A 167 6.01 7.26 7.92
CA PHE A 167 4.93 8.00 7.29
C PHE A 167 3.92 8.44 8.33
N ALA A 168 3.38 9.67 8.17
CA ALA A 168 2.23 10.14 8.92
C ALA A 168 0.98 9.99 8.05
N ASP A 169 -0.05 9.35 8.61
CA ASP A 169 -1.33 9.14 7.97
C ASP A 169 -2.39 10.02 8.63
N ASN A 170 -3.08 10.84 7.83
CA ASN A 170 -4.33 11.47 8.19
C ASN A 170 -5.45 10.60 7.63
N ILE A 171 -6.27 10.05 8.52
CA ILE A 171 -7.32 9.08 8.20
C ILE A 171 -8.66 9.74 8.40
N ARG A 172 -9.54 9.64 7.42
CA ARG A 172 -10.93 10.06 7.52
C ARG A 172 -11.82 8.92 7.09
N MET A 173 -12.78 8.58 7.94
CA MET A 173 -13.81 7.58 7.65
C MET A 173 -15.18 8.25 7.75
N THR A 174 -15.86 8.34 6.62
CA THR A 174 -17.24 8.85 6.56
C THR A 174 -18.19 7.67 6.46
N ASN A 175 -19.05 7.50 7.45
CA ASN A 175 -20.12 6.50 7.44
C ASN A 175 -21.43 7.18 7.05
N PHE A 176 -22.00 6.78 5.93
CA PHE A 176 -23.23 7.30 5.39
C PHE A 176 -24.35 6.26 5.46
N ASN A 177 -25.48 6.63 6.07
CA ASN A 177 -26.70 5.81 6.06
C ASN A 177 -27.68 6.34 5.00
N PRO A 178 -27.88 5.63 3.87
CA PRO A 178 -28.71 6.11 2.76
C PRO A 178 -30.20 6.24 3.08
N PHE A 179 -30.70 5.49 4.09
CA PHE A 179 -32.11 5.56 4.50
C PHE A 179 -32.41 6.78 5.37
N THR A 180 -31.56 7.06 6.32
CA THR A 180 -31.73 8.21 7.24
C THR A 180 -31.05 9.45 6.71
N LYS A 181 -30.25 9.37 5.66
CA LYS A 181 -29.39 10.45 5.08
C LYS A 181 -28.46 11.06 6.12
N LYS A 182 -28.12 10.31 7.17
CA LYS A 182 -27.20 10.77 8.21
C LYS A 182 -25.77 10.35 7.88
N GLU A 183 -24.85 11.27 8.14
CA GLU A 183 -23.42 11.03 8.08
C GLU A 183 -22.80 11.10 9.47
N SER A 184 -21.80 10.28 9.69
CA SER A 184 -20.87 10.41 10.81
C SER A 184 -19.44 10.33 10.29
N VAL A 185 -18.59 11.23 10.75
CA VAL A 185 -17.19 11.32 10.35
C VAL A 185 -16.32 10.99 11.54
N LEU A 186 -15.38 10.07 11.34
CA LEU A 186 -14.31 9.76 12.26
C LEU A 186 -13.00 10.21 11.63
N GLU A 187 -12.27 11.07 12.31
CA GLU A 187 -10.93 11.50 11.90
C GLU A 187 -9.90 10.95 12.87
N GLY A 188 -8.78 10.52 12.33
CA GLY A 188 -7.67 9.98 13.09
C GLY A 188 -6.34 10.30 12.46
N LYS A 189 -5.28 10.14 13.26
CA LYS A 189 -3.90 10.22 12.78
C LYS A 189 -3.16 8.98 13.22
N ALA A 190 -2.29 8.49 12.34
CA ALA A 190 -1.43 7.36 12.65
C ALA A 190 -0.01 7.62 12.12
N VAL A 191 0.93 6.83 12.62
CA VAL A 191 2.29 6.77 12.09
C VAL A 191 2.57 5.33 11.72
N ALA A 192 3.07 5.12 10.51
CA ALA A 192 3.47 3.81 10.01
C ALA A 192 4.96 3.81 9.67
N TYR A 193 5.67 2.76 10.09
CA TYR A 193 7.09 2.56 9.83
C TYR A 193 7.27 1.41 8.85
N PHE A 194 7.97 1.69 7.76
CA PHE A 194 8.32 0.69 6.77
C PHE A 194 9.84 0.49 6.76
N ALA A 195 10.30 -0.74 6.81
CA ALA A 195 11.71 -1.10 6.83
C ALA A 195 12.15 -1.62 5.46
N LYS A 196 13.32 -1.20 5.02
CA LYS A 196 13.90 -1.57 3.73
C LYS A 196 14.03 -3.08 3.59
N GLY A 197 13.47 -3.63 2.50
CA GLY A 197 13.45 -5.06 2.20
C GLY A 197 12.53 -5.90 3.10
N ILE A 198 11.66 -5.26 3.91
CA ILE A 198 10.74 -5.96 4.82
C ILE A 198 9.29 -5.53 4.58
N GLY A 199 9.03 -4.22 4.44
CA GLY A 199 7.70 -3.65 4.40
C GLY A 199 7.29 -3.02 5.73
N LEU A 200 5.99 -3.01 6.02
CA LEU A 200 5.43 -2.44 7.26
C LEU A 200 5.96 -3.20 8.49
N VAL A 201 6.52 -2.48 9.45
CA VAL A 201 7.11 -3.08 10.67
C VAL A 201 6.48 -2.58 11.96
N GLU A 202 5.84 -1.42 11.94
CA GLU A 202 5.18 -0.85 13.12
C GLU A 202 4.15 0.18 12.67
N TRP A 203 2.99 0.25 13.33
CA TRP A 203 2.08 1.39 13.19
C TRP A 203 1.33 1.64 14.49
N TYR A 204 1.02 2.89 14.73
CA TYR A 204 0.22 3.28 15.89
C TYR A 204 -0.66 4.49 15.60
N SER A 205 -1.82 4.53 16.24
CA SER A 205 -2.68 5.73 16.28
C SER A 205 -2.08 6.79 17.19
N SER A 206 -2.31 8.07 16.87
CA SER A 206 -1.77 9.19 17.69
C SER A 206 -2.33 9.21 19.12
N ASP A 207 -3.52 8.66 19.34
CA ASP A 207 -4.11 8.47 20.67
C ASP A 207 -3.62 7.20 21.37
N LYS A 208 -2.71 6.45 20.75
CA LYS A 208 -2.11 5.21 21.24
C LYS A 208 -3.10 4.09 21.60
N LYS A 209 -4.34 4.14 21.14
CA LYS A 209 -5.29 3.03 21.32
C LYS A 209 -4.99 1.82 20.47
N VAL A 210 -4.23 2.03 19.39
CA VAL A 210 -3.78 1.01 18.47
C VAL A 210 -2.28 1.15 18.32
N HIS A 211 -1.53 0.09 18.61
CA HIS A 211 -0.08 0.07 18.44
C HIS A 211 0.38 -1.36 18.11
N TYR A 212 0.62 -1.61 16.84
CA TYR A 212 1.10 -2.90 16.36
C TYR A 212 2.56 -2.85 15.96
N ARG A 213 3.32 -3.89 16.30
CA ARG A 213 4.71 -4.07 15.89
C ARG A 213 4.91 -5.46 15.33
N LEU A 214 5.69 -5.53 14.24
CA LEU A 214 6.14 -6.78 13.64
C LEU A 214 6.99 -7.57 14.63
N GLU A 215 6.56 -8.78 14.94
CA GLU A 215 7.24 -9.70 15.85
C GLU A 215 7.97 -10.79 15.09
N LYS A 216 7.35 -11.31 14.03
CA LYS A 216 7.87 -12.44 13.27
C LYS A 216 7.41 -12.40 11.81
N ILE A 217 8.25 -12.95 10.93
CA ILE A 217 7.89 -13.35 9.56
C ILE A 217 8.04 -14.85 9.47
N MET A 218 7.04 -15.55 8.99
CA MET A 218 6.98 -17.00 8.93
C MET A 218 6.45 -17.51 7.59
N GLU A 219 6.64 -18.79 7.34
CA GLU A 219 6.05 -19.49 6.20
C GLU A 219 4.55 -19.71 6.44
N GLN A 220 3.78 -19.85 5.36
CA GLN A 220 2.34 -20.05 5.44
C GLN A 220 1.97 -21.32 6.23
N GLU A 221 2.72 -22.42 6.09
CA GLU A 221 2.47 -23.69 6.80
C GLU A 221 2.62 -23.53 8.32
N GLU A 222 3.53 -22.68 8.78
CA GLU A 222 3.69 -22.39 10.19
C GLU A 222 2.49 -21.59 10.73
N TRP A 223 2.06 -20.58 10.00
CA TRP A 223 0.89 -19.77 10.35
C TRP A 223 -0.40 -20.60 10.43
N VAL A 224 -0.65 -21.47 9.44
CA VAL A 224 -1.81 -22.37 9.45
C VAL A 224 -1.86 -23.19 10.73
N LYS A 225 -0.73 -23.70 11.23
CA LYS A 225 -0.67 -24.45 12.50
C LYS A 225 -1.02 -23.58 13.72
N ILE A 226 -0.82 -22.26 13.64
CA ILE A 226 -1.16 -21.34 14.74
C ILE A 226 -2.67 -21.11 14.80
N ILE A 227 -3.30 -20.81 13.65
CA ILE A 227 -4.73 -20.45 13.59
C ILE A 227 -5.69 -21.64 13.64
N THR A 228 -5.20 -22.89 13.49
CA THR A 228 -6.00 -24.12 13.53
C THR A 228 -5.92 -24.84 14.89
N ARG A 229 -5.25 -24.24 15.88
CA ARG A 229 -5.21 -24.73 17.27
C ARG A 229 -6.39 -24.23 18.08
#